data_cab930aaa6a70c28ee874db3c347cbad
#
_entry.id   cab930aaa6a70c28ee874db3c347cbad
#
_cell.length_a   1.000
_cell.length_b   1.000
_cell.length_c   1.000
_cell.angle_alpha   90.00
_cell.angle_beta   90.00
_cell.angle_gamma   90.00
#
_symmetry.space_group_name_H-M   'P 1'
#
loop_
_entity.id
_entity.type
_entity.pdbx_description
1 polymer ?
#
loop_
_entity_poly.entity_id
_entity_poly.type
_entity_poly.pdbx_seq_one_letter_code
_entity_poly.pdbx_strand_id
1 'polypeptide(L)'
;PRAGLAGGLFIAEEAILTMELITSLKKPTGFFDPENPAAKGSEDLTEDNEDKTTAEISRSLRSPMLSFANTDMAFKDNILVAGSYHGFNIYELGNDGIPSLISSVVCPGGQGDVSIVGNLLIMSVEENRSRIDCGLEGVNSDSSPERFRGIRIFDISNLYKPKQVGAVQTCRGSHTHSVAVSYTHLRAHETPRY
;
A
#
# COMPACT_ATOMS: atom_id res chain seq x y z
N PRO A 1 6.77 -14.25 -27.57
CA PRO A 1 7.89 -13.31 -27.50
C PRO A 1 7.42 -11.92 -27.09
N ARG A 2 8.19 -11.29 -26.22
CA ARG A 2 7.85 -9.94 -25.72
C ARG A 2 8.53 -8.83 -26.53
N ALA A 3 9.29 -9.23 -27.55
CA ALA A 3 9.98 -8.28 -28.41
C ALA A 3 8.99 -7.58 -29.36
N GLY A 4 9.11 -6.26 -29.47
CA GLY A 4 8.28 -5.45 -30.34
C GLY A 4 6.98 -4.91 -29.75
N LEU A 5 6.68 -5.23 -28.47
CA LEU A 5 5.52 -4.65 -27.79
C LEU A 5 5.74 -3.18 -27.46
N ALA A 6 4.72 -2.36 -27.68
CA ALA A 6 4.75 -0.96 -27.29
C ALA A 6 4.68 -0.83 -25.75
N GLY A 7 5.48 0.09 -25.21
CA GLY A 7 5.41 0.48 -23.81
C GLY A 7 4.43 1.61 -23.58
N GLY A 8 3.98 1.78 -22.34
CA GLY A 8 3.14 2.90 -21.92
C GLY A 8 2.52 2.66 -20.55
N LEU A 9 2.28 3.73 -19.81
CA LEU A 9 1.77 3.63 -18.44
C LEU A 9 0.38 3.00 -18.37
N PHE A 10 -0.48 3.31 -19.35
CA PHE A 10 -1.87 2.81 -19.42
C PHE A 10 -2.23 2.19 -20.77
N ILE A 11 -1.27 2.14 -21.70
CA ILE A 11 -1.47 1.70 -23.08
C ILE A 11 -0.42 0.67 -23.51
N ALA A 12 0.25 0.03 -22.56
CA ALA A 12 1.22 -1.02 -22.88
C ALA A 12 0.52 -2.16 -23.62
N GLU A 13 1.15 -2.64 -24.68
CA GLU A 13 0.68 -3.84 -25.38
C GLU A 13 0.97 -5.11 -24.56
N GLU A 14 0.21 -6.16 -24.82
CA GLU A 14 0.18 -7.37 -24.03
C GLU A 14 0.73 -8.57 -24.80
N ALA A 15 1.41 -9.47 -24.10
CA ALA A 15 1.74 -10.80 -24.57
C ALA A 15 1.13 -11.83 -23.60
N ILE A 16 0.02 -12.41 -23.98
CA ILE A 16 -0.76 -13.33 -23.16
C ILE A 16 -0.82 -14.71 -23.84
N LEU A 17 -0.71 -15.77 -23.05
CA LEU A 17 -0.90 -17.14 -23.48
C LEU A 17 -1.78 -17.86 -22.46
N THR A 18 -2.89 -18.43 -22.89
CA THR A 18 -3.87 -19.20 -22.07
C THR A 18 -4.56 -18.40 -20.95
N MET A 19 -4.50 -17.07 -21.01
CA MET A 19 -5.21 -16.15 -20.12
C MET A 19 -5.82 -15.04 -20.95
N GLU A 20 -6.71 -14.26 -20.33
CA GLU A 20 -7.31 -13.06 -20.90
C GLU A 20 -7.22 -11.93 -19.87
N LEU A 21 -6.83 -10.74 -20.29
CA LEU A 21 -6.91 -9.54 -19.44
C LEU A 21 -8.35 -9.04 -19.46
N ILE A 22 -9.05 -9.20 -18.34
CA ILE A 22 -10.43 -8.74 -18.21
C ILE A 22 -10.48 -7.22 -18.14
N THR A 23 -9.64 -6.60 -17.31
CA THR A 23 -9.61 -5.16 -17.12
C THR A 23 -8.29 -4.67 -16.53
N SER A 24 -8.00 -3.40 -16.70
CA SER A 24 -6.91 -2.68 -16.03
C SER A 24 -7.47 -1.40 -15.42
N LEU A 25 -7.36 -1.27 -14.11
CA LEU A 25 -7.87 -0.13 -13.36
C LEU A 25 -6.71 0.77 -12.93
N LYS A 26 -6.92 2.08 -13.06
CA LYS A 26 -6.01 3.08 -12.49
C LYS A 26 -6.10 3.05 -10.97
N LYS A 27 -5.00 3.34 -10.29
CA LYS A 27 -5.02 3.53 -8.84
C LYS A 27 -5.96 4.69 -8.47
N PRO A 28 -6.69 4.58 -7.35
CA PRO A 28 -7.54 5.66 -6.87
C PRO A 28 -6.74 6.91 -6.45
N THR A 29 -7.45 8.03 -6.31
CA THR A 29 -6.90 9.26 -5.76
C THR A 29 -6.22 9.03 -4.40
N GLY A 30 -5.06 9.63 -4.20
CA GLY A 30 -4.20 9.43 -3.02
C GLY A 30 -3.19 8.30 -3.15
N PHE A 31 -3.33 7.43 -4.16
CA PHE A 31 -2.41 6.32 -4.45
C PHE A 31 -1.50 6.59 -5.65
N PHE A 32 -1.80 7.58 -6.44
CA PHE A 32 -0.90 8.13 -7.44
C PHE A 32 -1.24 9.60 -7.70
N ASP A 33 -0.27 10.36 -8.21
CA ASP A 33 -0.44 11.74 -8.64
C ASP A 33 -0.68 11.75 -10.16
N PRO A 34 -1.84 12.21 -10.66
CA PRO A 34 -2.11 12.25 -12.09
C PRO A 34 -1.19 13.21 -12.86
N GLU A 35 -0.65 14.25 -12.19
CA GLU A 35 0.30 15.19 -12.76
C GLU A 35 1.74 14.63 -12.75
N ASN A 36 2.04 13.75 -11.80
CA ASN A 36 3.32 13.07 -11.69
C ASN A 36 3.11 11.57 -11.43
N PRO A 37 2.53 10.82 -12.36
CA PRO A 37 2.13 9.44 -12.13
C PRO A 37 3.32 8.50 -11.86
N ALA A 38 4.50 8.85 -12.34
CA ALA A 38 5.72 8.10 -12.08
C ALA A 38 6.38 8.45 -10.75
N ALA A 39 5.85 9.41 -10.01
CA ALA A 39 6.44 9.98 -8.78
C ALA A 39 7.94 10.32 -8.97
N LYS A 40 8.30 10.76 -10.18
CA LYS A 40 9.66 11.23 -10.43
C LYS A 40 9.88 12.46 -9.57
N GLY A 41 10.95 12.45 -8.77
CA GLY A 41 11.43 13.64 -8.11
C GLY A 41 11.68 14.72 -9.16
N SER A 42 11.42 15.98 -8.87
CA SER A 42 11.94 17.07 -9.68
C SER A 42 13.46 16.91 -9.70
N GLU A 43 14.08 17.00 -10.88
CA GLU A 43 15.55 16.94 -11.02
C GLU A 43 16.24 18.09 -10.25
N ASP A 44 15.47 19.08 -9.79
CA ASP A 44 15.89 20.23 -9.00
C ASP A 44 16.16 19.98 -7.51
N LEU A 45 16.26 18.71 -7.05
CA LEU A 45 16.54 18.41 -5.64
C LEU A 45 18.00 18.69 -5.22
N THR A 46 18.82 19.26 -6.08
CA THR A 46 20.25 19.43 -5.78
C THR A 46 20.64 20.77 -5.15
N GLU A 47 19.82 21.81 -5.19
CA GLU A 47 20.32 23.13 -4.77
C GLU A 47 19.50 23.95 -3.75
N ASP A 48 18.19 23.72 -3.51
CA ASP A 48 17.43 24.55 -2.57
C ASP A 48 16.46 23.76 -1.69
N ASN A 49 16.97 23.06 -0.69
CA ASN A 49 16.14 22.30 0.26
C ASN A 49 15.59 23.11 1.43
N GLU A 50 15.88 24.42 1.50
CA GLU A 50 15.55 25.23 2.67
C GLU A 50 14.06 25.52 2.83
N ASP A 51 13.26 25.46 1.73
CA ASP A 51 11.82 25.77 1.75
C ASP A 51 10.89 24.53 1.60
N LYS A 52 11.43 23.32 1.44
CA LYS A 52 10.58 22.14 1.26
C LYS A 52 10.15 21.53 2.59
N THR A 53 8.85 21.22 2.69
CA THR A 53 8.34 20.51 3.86
C THR A 53 8.96 19.11 3.94
N THR A 54 9.10 18.60 5.14
CA THR A 54 9.63 17.26 5.41
C THR A 54 8.85 16.15 4.66
N ALA A 55 7.56 16.38 4.39
CA ALA A 55 6.71 15.47 3.61
C ALA A 55 7.09 15.45 2.13
N GLU A 56 7.46 16.58 1.54
CA GLU A 56 7.91 16.71 0.14
C GLU A 56 9.27 16.05 -0.05
N ILE A 57 10.21 16.29 0.88
CA ILE A 57 11.50 15.61 0.88
C ILE A 57 11.33 14.10 1.01
N SER A 58 10.41 13.66 1.85
CA SER A 58 10.13 12.23 2.03
C SER A 58 9.56 11.55 0.80
N ARG A 59 8.67 12.23 0.08
CA ARG A 59 8.13 11.71 -1.19
C ARG A 59 9.20 11.63 -2.27
N SER A 60 10.08 12.60 -2.34
CA SER A 60 11.16 12.66 -3.34
C SER A 60 12.22 11.58 -3.13
N LEU A 61 12.39 11.08 -1.91
CA LEU A 61 13.34 10.02 -1.58
C LEU A 61 12.80 8.61 -1.84
N ARG A 62 11.50 8.47 -2.11
CA ARG A 62 10.91 7.17 -2.45
C ARG A 62 11.20 6.78 -3.89
N SER A 63 11.49 5.51 -4.11
CA SER A 63 11.60 4.99 -5.48
C SER A 63 10.30 5.23 -6.25
N PRO A 64 10.34 5.78 -7.47
CA PRO A 64 9.17 5.94 -8.32
C PRO A 64 8.36 4.66 -8.52
N MET A 65 9.03 3.51 -8.52
CA MET A 65 8.41 2.18 -8.59
C MET A 65 7.38 1.94 -7.49
N LEU A 66 7.58 2.49 -6.29
CA LEU A 66 6.67 2.30 -5.15
C LEU A 66 5.30 2.95 -5.36
N SER A 67 5.23 3.99 -6.19
CA SER A 67 3.97 4.65 -6.54
C SER A 67 3.09 3.80 -7.46
N PHE A 68 3.65 2.82 -8.15
CA PHE A 68 2.91 1.91 -9.03
C PHE A 68 2.59 0.56 -8.39
N ALA A 69 3.33 0.17 -7.35
CA ALA A 69 3.20 -1.17 -6.80
C ALA A 69 1.92 -1.32 -5.98
N ASN A 70 1.06 -2.26 -6.38
CA ASN A 70 0.24 -3.01 -5.44
C ASN A 70 1.11 -4.19 -5.00
N THR A 71 1.00 -4.55 -3.74
CA THR A 71 2.00 -5.43 -3.11
C THR A 71 1.43 -6.76 -2.69
N ASP A 72 0.17 -6.77 -2.27
CA ASP A 72 -0.51 -7.95 -1.81
C ASP A 72 -2.01 -7.85 -2.03
N MET A 73 -2.71 -8.98 -1.97
CA MET A 73 -4.16 -9.06 -2.14
C MET A 73 -4.76 -10.04 -1.15
N ALA A 74 -5.81 -9.61 -0.46
CA ALA A 74 -6.64 -10.47 0.37
C ALA A 74 -8.06 -10.55 -0.18
N PHE A 75 -8.64 -11.76 -0.13
CA PHE A 75 -9.98 -12.02 -0.64
C PHE A 75 -10.90 -12.53 0.48
N LYS A 76 -12.14 -12.10 0.44
CA LYS A 76 -13.23 -12.63 1.26
C LYS A 76 -14.53 -12.54 0.46
N ASP A 77 -15.13 -13.66 0.16
CA ASP A 77 -16.32 -13.74 -0.70
C ASP A 77 -16.08 -13.01 -2.03
N ASN A 78 -16.88 -12.00 -2.36
CA ASN A 78 -16.70 -11.14 -3.53
C ASN A 78 -15.89 -9.85 -3.23
N ILE A 79 -15.24 -9.76 -2.08
CA ILE A 79 -14.43 -8.60 -1.70
C ILE A 79 -12.96 -8.88 -1.95
N LEU A 80 -12.30 -7.94 -2.63
CA LEU A 80 -10.87 -7.88 -2.82
C LEU A 80 -10.31 -6.66 -2.07
N VAL A 81 -9.32 -6.89 -1.23
CA VAL A 81 -8.49 -5.82 -0.67
C VAL A 81 -7.11 -5.86 -1.32
N ALA A 82 -6.73 -4.76 -1.94
CA ALA A 82 -5.42 -4.58 -2.54
C ALA A 82 -4.54 -3.69 -1.64
N GLY A 83 -3.49 -4.26 -1.07
CA GLY A 83 -2.47 -3.57 -0.31
C GLY A 83 -1.45 -2.87 -1.20
N SER A 84 -0.88 -1.79 -0.70
CA SER A 84 0.16 -1.02 -1.39
C SER A 84 1.02 -0.23 -0.40
N TYR A 85 2.08 0.42 -0.90
CA TYR A 85 2.93 1.31 -0.09
C TYR A 85 2.21 2.52 0.49
N HIS A 86 1.04 2.87 -0.05
CA HIS A 86 0.27 4.05 0.37
C HIS A 86 -0.93 3.72 1.26
N GLY A 87 -1.19 2.43 1.50
CA GLY A 87 -2.35 1.95 2.23
C GLY A 87 -3.06 0.82 1.51
N PHE A 88 -4.39 0.80 1.49
CA PHE A 88 -5.14 -0.25 0.81
C PHE A 88 -6.41 0.27 0.15
N ASN A 89 -6.87 -0.48 -0.84
CA ASN A 89 -8.11 -0.25 -1.55
C ASN A 89 -9.02 -1.46 -1.42
N ILE A 90 -10.31 -1.22 -1.22
CA ILE A 90 -11.34 -2.26 -1.15
C ILE A 90 -12.17 -2.23 -2.42
N TYR A 91 -12.30 -3.37 -3.07
CA TYR A 91 -13.10 -3.56 -4.27
C TYR A 91 -14.15 -4.64 -4.06
N GLU A 92 -15.27 -4.50 -4.72
CA GLU A 92 -16.23 -5.58 -4.95
C GLU A 92 -15.99 -6.20 -6.33
N LEU A 93 -15.91 -7.51 -6.39
CA LEU A 93 -15.79 -8.26 -7.64
C LEU A 93 -17.19 -8.54 -8.17
N GLY A 94 -17.49 -8.06 -9.38
CA GLY A 94 -18.70 -8.40 -10.10
C GLY A 94 -18.73 -9.88 -10.55
N ASN A 95 -19.88 -10.35 -10.99
CA ASN A 95 -20.02 -11.72 -11.55
C ASN A 95 -19.19 -11.93 -12.82
N ASP A 96 -18.81 -10.84 -13.47
CA ASP A 96 -17.93 -10.80 -14.65
C ASP A 96 -16.44 -10.73 -14.27
N GLY A 97 -16.12 -10.73 -12.97
CA GLY A 97 -14.77 -10.60 -12.45
C GLY A 97 -14.22 -9.17 -12.47
N ILE A 98 -15.01 -8.18 -12.87
CA ILE A 98 -14.57 -6.78 -12.91
C ILE A 98 -14.63 -6.17 -11.51
N PRO A 99 -13.49 -5.65 -10.97
CA PRO A 99 -13.46 -5.01 -9.67
C PRO A 99 -14.10 -3.61 -9.74
N SER A 100 -14.97 -3.30 -8.77
CA SER A 100 -15.54 -1.97 -8.55
C SER A 100 -15.03 -1.41 -7.23
N LEU A 101 -14.45 -0.21 -7.24
CA LEU A 101 -13.90 0.41 -6.02
C LEU A 101 -15.01 0.75 -5.03
N ILE A 102 -14.89 0.26 -3.80
CA ILE A 102 -15.77 0.59 -2.67
C ILE A 102 -15.18 1.74 -1.87
N SER A 103 -13.92 1.59 -1.44
CA SER A 103 -13.24 2.59 -0.60
C SER A 103 -11.73 2.51 -0.73
N SER A 104 -11.07 3.62 -0.35
CA SER A 104 -9.63 3.77 -0.30
C SER A 104 -9.21 4.29 1.06
N VAL A 105 -8.20 3.67 1.66
CA VAL A 105 -7.61 4.10 2.92
C VAL A 105 -6.15 4.46 2.67
N VAL A 106 -5.87 5.77 2.63
CA VAL A 106 -4.49 6.26 2.50
C VAL A 106 -3.84 6.20 3.87
N CYS A 107 -2.88 5.31 4.02
CA CYS A 107 -2.21 5.02 5.29
C CYS A 107 -0.82 4.43 5.02
N PRO A 108 0.18 5.26 4.70
CA PRO A 108 1.50 4.79 4.32
C PRO A 108 2.16 3.93 5.40
N GLY A 109 2.87 2.89 4.99
CA GLY A 109 3.46 1.98 5.97
C GLY A 109 4.53 1.04 5.43
N GLY A 110 4.95 1.20 4.20
CA GLY A 110 5.83 0.26 3.52
C GLY A 110 5.03 -0.69 2.64
N GLN A 111 5.44 -1.93 2.50
CA GLN A 111 4.90 -2.85 1.49
C GLN A 111 3.39 -3.12 1.62
N GLY A 112 2.82 -3.07 2.82
CA GLY A 112 1.38 -3.13 3.01
C GLY A 112 0.76 -4.49 2.71
N ASP A 113 1.42 -5.56 3.15
CA ASP A 113 0.90 -6.93 3.18
C ASP A 113 -0.42 -6.98 3.97
N VAL A 114 -1.45 -7.61 3.42
CA VAL A 114 -2.82 -7.57 3.95
C VAL A 114 -3.43 -8.96 4.14
N SER A 115 -4.22 -9.11 5.20
CA SER A 115 -5.01 -10.33 5.44
C SER A 115 -6.39 -9.98 6.00
N ILE A 116 -7.42 -10.76 5.67
CA ILE A 116 -8.78 -10.58 6.19
C ILE A 116 -9.12 -11.73 7.14
N VAL A 117 -9.59 -11.39 8.34
CA VAL A 117 -10.08 -12.35 9.34
C VAL A 117 -11.43 -11.88 9.88
N GLY A 118 -12.49 -12.55 9.50
CA GLY A 118 -13.83 -12.07 9.83
C GLY A 118 -14.08 -10.67 9.27
N ASN A 119 -14.31 -9.69 10.12
CA ASN A 119 -14.48 -8.29 9.76
C ASN A 119 -13.24 -7.44 10.07
N LEU A 120 -12.10 -8.07 10.29
CA LEU A 120 -10.84 -7.37 10.52
C LEU A 120 -9.93 -7.49 9.31
N LEU A 121 -9.36 -6.39 8.88
CA LEU A 121 -8.25 -6.31 7.97
C LEU A 121 -6.98 -6.07 8.78
N ILE A 122 -5.98 -6.88 8.53
CA ILE A 122 -4.67 -6.82 9.15
C ILE A 122 -3.69 -6.35 8.11
N MET A 123 -2.85 -5.35 8.45
CA MET A 123 -1.90 -4.73 7.53
C MET A 123 -0.52 -4.63 8.17
N SER A 124 0.49 -5.12 7.47
CA SER A 124 1.90 -4.98 7.84
C SER A 124 2.43 -3.57 7.63
N VAL A 125 3.28 -3.11 8.54
CA VAL A 125 3.93 -1.81 8.51
C VAL A 125 5.41 -1.96 8.82
N GLU A 126 6.27 -1.64 7.87
CA GLU A 126 7.72 -1.75 8.01
C GLU A 126 8.47 -0.44 7.87
N GLU A 127 7.85 0.55 7.22
CA GLU A 127 8.53 1.80 6.89
C GLU A 127 8.93 2.59 8.14
N ASN A 128 10.19 3.03 8.17
CA ASN A 128 10.77 3.73 9.31
C ASN A 128 10.10 5.07 9.65
N ARG A 129 9.39 5.65 8.71
CA ARG A 129 8.75 6.96 8.84
C ARG A 129 7.24 6.88 9.00
N SER A 130 6.69 5.67 9.11
CA SER A 130 5.26 5.48 9.30
C SER A 130 4.78 6.03 10.62
N ARG A 131 3.55 6.56 10.62
CA ARG A 131 2.87 7.14 11.78
C ARG A 131 1.72 6.27 12.22
N ILE A 132 1.45 6.29 13.52
CA ILE A 132 0.31 5.55 14.09
C ILE A 132 -1.05 6.07 13.56
N ASP A 133 -1.13 7.35 13.24
CA ASP A 133 -2.32 8.05 12.77
C ASP A 133 -2.45 8.10 11.24
N CYS A 134 -1.61 7.36 10.50
CA CYS A 134 -1.56 7.37 9.04
C CYS A 134 -1.16 8.72 8.40
N GLY A 135 -0.58 9.64 9.15
CA GLY A 135 -0.14 10.94 8.65
C GLY A 135 0.85 10.83 7.50
N LEU A 136 0.65 11.65 6.46
CA LEU A 136 1.45 11.62 5.24
C LEU A 136 2.81 12.28 5.38
N GLU A 137 2.96 13.15 6.36
CA GLU A 137 4.21 13.85 6.67
C GLU A 137 5.31 12.90 7.17
N GLY A 138 4.91 11.73 7.67
CA GLY A 138 5.84 10.77 8.24
C GLY A 138 6.49 11.27 9.54
N VAL A 139 7.52 10.58 9.99
CA VAL A 139 8.29 10.91 11.20
C VAL A 139 9.76 11.01 10.85
N ASN A 140 10.42 12.09 11.27
CA ASN A 140 11.84 12.35 10.99
C ASN A 140 12.78 11.95 12.15
N SER A 141 12.24 11.85 13.37
CA SER A 141 13.01 11.47 14.54
C SER A 141 13.02 9.98 14.76
N ASP A 142 14.14 9.42 15.14
CA ASP A 142 14.26 8.00 15.52
C ASP A 142 13.48 7.69 16.81
N SER A 143 13.22 8.69 17.62
CA SER A 143 12.42 8.60 18.84
C SER A 143 11.24 9.58 18.73
N SER A 144 10.06 9.08 18.42
CA SER A 144 8.81 9.85 18.37
C SER A 144 7.64 8.98 18.83
N PRO A 145 6.72 9.52 19.64
CA PRO A 145 5.52 8.80 20.05
C PRO A 145 4.58 8.48 18.88
N GLU A 146 4.71 9.21 17.78
CA GLU A 146 3.89 9.03 16.58
C GLU A 146 4.44 7.96 15.65
N ARG A 147 5.71 7.59 15.80
CA ARG A 147 6.35 6.57 14.97
C ARG A 147 5.75 5.20 15.22
N PHE A 148 5.39 4.54 14.14
CA PHE A 148 4.77 3.23 14.21
C PHE A 148 5.34 2.28 13.15
N ARG A 149 5.69 1.07 13.61
CA ARG A 149 6.04 -0.08 12.76
C ARG A 149 5.50 -1.36 13.41
N GLY A 150 4.88 -2.21 12.63
CA GLY A 150 4.31 -3.46 13.16
C GLY A 150 3.07 -3.87 12.40
N ILE A 151 1.96 -4.06 13.10
CA ILE A 151 0.69 -4.52 12.53
C ILE A 151 -0.39 -3.50 12.85
N ARG A 152 -1.10 -3.01 11.83
CA ARG A 152 -2.36 -2.27 11.96
C ARG A 152 -3.54 -3.20 11.80
N ILE A 153 -4.59 -2.92 12.53
CA ILE A 153 -5.84 -3.67 12.48
C ILE A 153 -6.97 -2.69 12.19
N PHE A 154 -7.69 -2.95 11.11
CA PHE A 154 -8.84 -2.14 10.71
C PHE A 154 -10.11 -2.96 10.84
N ASP A 155 -11.17 -2.37 11.37
CA ASP A 155 -12.53 -2.88 11.26
C ASP A 155 -13.09 -2.52 9.88
N ILE A 156 -13.41 -3.54 9.11
CA ILE A 156 -14.00 -3.45 7.77
C ILE A 156 -15.45 -3.96 7.74
N SER A 157 -16.14 -4.00 8.86
CA SER A 157 -17.57 -4.36 8.92
C SER A 157 -18.41 -3.40 8.07
N ASN A 158 -17.99 -2.13 7.97
CA ASN A 158 -18.46 -1.18 6.99
C ASN A 158 -17.37 -0.93 5.94
N LEU A 159 -17.50 -1.58 4.78
CA LEU A 159 -16.54 -1.50 3.69
C LEU A 159 -16.35 -0.08 3.12
N TYR A 160 -17.35 0.80 3.27
CA TYR A 160 -17.28 2.20 2.84
C TYR A 160 -16.52 3.11 3.82
N LYS A 161 -16.36 2.67 5.06
CA LYS A 161 -15.73 3.46 6.14
C LYS A 161 -14.87 2.57 7.05
N PRO A 162 -13.79 1.98 6.54
CA PRO A 162 -12.85 1.24 7.36
C PRO A 162 -12.29 2.10 8.50
N LYS A 163 -12.10 1.49 9.67
CA LYS A 163 -11.57 2.20 10.85
C LYS A 163 -10.41 1.44 11.45
N GLN A 164 -9.30 2.11 11.70
CA GLN A 164 -8.23 1.53 12.50
C GLN A 164 -8.72 1.34 13.94
N VAL A 165 -8.75 0.09 14.40
CA VAL A 165 -9.23 -0.31 15.73
C VAL A 165 -8.12 -0.83 16.62
N GLY A 166 -6.95 -1.07 16.05
CA GLY A 166 -5.80 -1.55 16.79
C GLY A 166 -4.49 -1.33 16.04
N ALA A 167 -3.42 -1.36 16.82
CA ALA A 167 -2.06 -1.33 16.30
C ALA A 167 -1.14 -2.06 17.29
N VAL A 168 -0.27 -2.91 16.78
CA VAL A 168 0.71 -3.66 17.56
C VAL A 168 2.10 -3.24 17.10
N GLN A 169 2.80 -2.49 17.95
CA GLN A 169 4.18 -2.08 17.68
C GLN A 169 5.11 -3.30 17.77
N THR A 170 5.95 -3.50 16.76
CA THR A 170 7.05 -4.46 16.82
C THR A 170 8.39 -3.76 16.77
N CYS A 171 9.46 -4.48 17.14
CA CYS A 171 10.79 -3.89 17.26
C CYS A 171 11.34 -3.36 15.92
N ARG A 172 11.07 -4.08 14.82
CA ARG A 172 11.62 -3.80 13.50
C ARG A 172 10.57 -3.52 12.43
N GLY A 173 9.29 -3.56 12.78
CA GLY A 173 8.20 -3.52 11.84
C GLY A 173 7.77 -4.92 11.39
N SER A 174 6.91 -4.96 10.40
CA SER A 174 6.46 -6.18 9.75
C SER A 174 6.45 -5.95 8.25
N HIS A 175 7.25 -6.71 7.52
CA HIS A 175 7.26 -6.72 6.06
C HIS A 175 6.07 -7.51 5.55
N THR A 176 5.93 -8.73 6.04
CA THR A 176 4.81 -9.63 5.79
C THR A 176 4.35 -10.26 7.09
N HIS A 177 3.15 -10.80 7.10
CA HIS A 177 2.62 -11.55 8.23
C HIS A 177 1.86 -12.79 7.77
N SER A 178 1.63 -13.71 8.70
CA SER A 178 0.78 -14.87 8.49
C SER A 178 -0.25 -14.96 9.60
N VAL A 179 -1.49 -15.21 9.21
CA VAL A 179 -2.60 -15.40 10.15
C VAL A 179 -2.87 -16.89 10.31
N ALA A 180 -2.70 -17.40 11.52
CA ALA A 180 -3.10 -18.76 11.85
C ALA A 180 -4.58 -18.79 12.23
N VAL A 181 -5.43 -19.22 11.33
CA VAL A 181 -6.90 -19.15 11.48
C VAL A 181 -7.43 -20.07 12.60
N SER A 182 -6.73 -21.15 12.91
CA SER A 182 -7.13 -22.10 13.97
C SER A 182 -6.71 -21.71 15.38
N TYR A 183 -5.80 -20.76 15.49
CA TYR A 183 -5.29 -20.26 16.77
C TYR A 183 -5.09 -18.78 16.65
N THR A 184 -5.96 -17.94 16.85
CA THR A 184 -5.96 -16.47 16.84
C THR A 184 -4.60 -15.75 17.08
N HIS A 185 -3.52 -16.24 16.49
CA HIS A 185 -2.16 -15.72 16.64
C HIS A 185 -1.63 -15.18 15.32
N LEU A 186 -1.30 -13.90 15.33
CA LEU A 186 -0.55 -13.24 14.28
C LEU A 186 0.94 -13.54 14.47
N ARG A 187 1.62 -13.95 13.40
CA ARG A 187 3.07 -13.90 13.32
C ARG A 187 3.48 -12.82 12.34
N ALA A 188 4.24 -11.86 12.81
CA ALA A 188 4.90 -10.86 11.98
C ALA A 188 6.32 -11.33 11.65
N HIS A 189 6.71 -11.27 10.38
CA HIS A 189 8.08 -11.47 9.98
C HIS A 189 8.80 -10.12 10.05
N GLU A 190 9.83 -10.06 10.86
CA GLU A 190 10.66 -8.87 10.96
C GLU A 190 11.61 -8.78 9.77
N THR A 191 11.80 -7.57 9.23
CA THR A 191 12.78 -7.31 8.17
C THR A 191 14.21 -7.58 8.68
N PRO A 192 15.06 -8.30 7.92
CA PRO A 192 16.46 -8.42 8.26
C PRO A 192 17.13 -7.04 8.30
N ARG A 193 18.09 -6.85 9.21
CA ARG A 193 19.01 -5.71 9.11
C ARG A 193 20.01 -5.99 7.99
N TYR A 194 20.04 -5.13 7.02
CA TYR A 194 21.18 -4.96 6.14
C TYR A 194 22.09 -3.86 6.70
#